data_479d99b36a434579848c58a62bc4c5c5
#
_entry.id   479d99b36a434579848c58a62bc4c5c5
#
_cell.length_a   1.000
_cell.length_b   1.000
_cell.length_c   1.000
_cell.angle_alpha   90.00
_cell.angle_beta   90.00
_cell.angle_gamma   90.00
#
_symmetry.space_group_name_H-M   'P 1'
#
loop_
_entity.id
_entity.type
_entity.pdbx_description
1 polymer ?
#
loop_
_entity_poly.entity_id
_entity_poly.type
_entity_poly.pdbx_seq_one_letter_code
_entity_poly.pdbx_strand_id
1 'polypeptide(L)'
;GAWGLAEKDGYPVDSDAVRQTLIALAQLTPLEQKTDDPARYAKLGVQEPDAEGSTSTLVTLKDKAGKELAKLVVGKQSEGKGGTPSGNTYVRLAGEKQSWLAKGSPELKEKAADWLKKQVIEVKRDRVRSVEVRHADGEVVHVERGAPKDTNFELSGIPEGQELSYPSVAGSLGSALEYLNLEDVLPADKVDFSQGAGPTSEFRTFDGLKITVQTKEDGEKCYARFEAAYEAPAQVGPPAPPPAEPGADGTKPPEAPDAAQKKPEEVQKEASDLQARLSKWVYQIPAYNKANFTKHLKDMLKAKTPPAPPPGEVTPPAEGQKPADEKPH
;
A
#
# COMPACT_ATOMS: atom_id res chain seq x y z
N GLY A 1 13.76 8.49 21.14
CA GLY A 1 12.63 9.34 20.78
C GLY A 1 12.18 9.05 19.37
N ALA A 2 10.90 9.27 19.08
CA ALA A 2 10.40 9.13 17.73
C ALA A 2 10.90 10.30 16.86
N TRP A 3 11.29 10.02 15.63
CA TRP A 3 11.65 11.02 14.63
C TRP A 3 10.41 11.42 13.85
N GLY A 4 10.24 12.71 13.61
CA GLY A 4 9.19 13.27 12.77
C GLY A 4 9.77 14.23 11.73
N LEU A 5 9.14 14.33 10.58
CA LEU A 5 9.55 15.21 9.48
C LEU A 5 8.90 16.57 9.66
N ALA A 6 9.70 17.61 9.86
CA ALA A 6 9.21 18.99 10.12
C ALA A 6 8.36 19.51 8.95
N GLU A 7 8.76 19.25 7.71
CA GLU A 7 8.05 19.65 6.48
C GLU A 7 6.71 18.93 6.28
N LYS A 8 6.43 17.94 7.13
CA LYS A 8 5.18 17.16 7.17
C LYS A 8 4.55 17.18 8.57
N ASP A 9 4.61 18.33 9.23
CA ASP A 9 3.98 18.60 10.53
C ASP A 9 4.31 17.55 11.60
N GLY A 10 5.51 16.98 11.56
CA GLY A 10 5.98 15.99 12.52
C GLY A 10 5.51 14.57 12.22
N TYR A 11 5.01 14.27 11.02
CA TYR A 11 4.66 12.88 10.63
C TYR A 11 5.87 11.95 10.86
N PRO A 12 5.64 10.72 11.36
CA PRO A 12 6.72 9.78 11.62
C PRO A 12 7.54 9.44 10.37
N VAL A 13 8.86 9.43 10.54
CA VAL A 13 9.78 8.97 9.49
C VAL A 13 10.13 7.50 9.65
N ASP A 14 10.70 6.92 8.60
CA ASP A 14 11.37 5.63 8.65
C ASP A 14 12.63 5.74 9.49
N SER A 15 12.53 5.32 10.74
CA SER A 15 13.63 5.44 11.73
C SER A 15 14.85 4.61 11.34
N ASP A 16 14.67 3.53 10.57
CA ASP A 16 15.79 2.70 10.12
C ASP A 16 16.53 3.38 8.98
N ALA A 17 15.82 4.00 8.03
CA ALA A 17 16.44 4.80 6.99
C ALA A 17 17.23 5.99 7.57
N VAL A 18 16.65 6.72 8.53
CA VAL A 18 17.35 7.81 9.22
C VAL A 18 18.61 7.30 9.94
N ARG A 19 18.49 6.19 10.67
CA ARG A 19 19.63 5.59 11.39
C ARG A 19 20.73 5.16 10.44
N GLN A 20 20.40 4.49 9.34
CA GLN A 20 21.36 4.04 8.33
C GLN A 20 22.09 5.23 7.70
N THR A 21 21.36 6.28 7.35
CA THR A 21 21.97 7.51 6.82
C THR A 21 22.93 8.17 7.82
N LEU A 22 22.51 8.27 9.10
CA LEU A 22 23.38 8.84 10.15
C LEU A 22 24.65 8.01 10.38
N ILE A 23 24.53 6.68 10.37
CA ILE A 23 25.69 5.77 10.47
C ILE A 23 26.61 5.94 9.27
N ALA A 24 26.05 5.97 8.06
CA ALA A 24 26.85 6.14 6.85
C ALA A 24 27.58 7.49 6.82
N LEU A 25 26.96 8.57 7.27
CA LEU A 25 27.58 9.88 7.41
C LEU A 25 28.70 9.87 8.46
N ALA A 26 28.48 9.22 9.61
CA ALA A 26 29.48 9.13 10.69
C ALA A 26 30.68 8.26 10.32
N GLN A 27 30.52 7.34 9.38
CA GLN A 27 31.58 6.45 8.89
C GLN A 27 32.36 7.01 7.71
N LEU A 28 31.99 8.18 7.19
CA LEU A 28 32.75 8.83 6.12
C LEU A 28 34.20 9.06 6.58
N THR A 29 35.15 8.51 5.82
CA THR A 29 36.59 8.63 6.13
C THR A 29 37.29 9.36 4.98
N PRO A 30 37.93 10.51 5.24
CA PRO A 30 38.71 11.20 4.21
C PRO A 30 39.81 10.31 3.64
N LEU A 31 39.85 10.19 2.31
CA LEU A 31 40.88 9.42 1.57
C LEU A 31 41.90 10.35 0.90
N GLU A 32 41.42 11.40 0.24
CA GLU A 32 42.23 12.24 -0.60
C GLU A 32 41.71 13.67 -0.63
N GLN A 33 42.58 14.66 -0.51
CA GLN A 33 42.27 16.06 -0.78
C GLN A 33 42.04 16.24 -2.28
N LYS A 34 40.98 16.99 -2.64
CA LYS A 34 40.67 17.25 -4.05
C LYS A 34 40.96 18.70 -4.42
N THR A 35 40.05 19.60 -4.19
CA THR A 35 40.24 21.02 -4.58
C THR A 35 39.76 21.97 -3.50
N ASP A 36 40.43 23.09 -3.38
CA ASP A 36 40.01 24.23 -2.58
C ASP A 36 39.54 25.40 -3.45
N ASP A 37 39.52 25.22 -4.78
CA ASP A 37 39.08 26.21 -5.76
C ASP A 37 37.57 26.06 -6.02
N PRO A 38 36.76 27.08 -5.65
CA PRO A 38 35.31 27.06 -5.87
C PRO A 38 34.88 26.87 -7.33
N ALA A 39 35.69 27.32 -8.29
CA ALA A 39 35.40 27.16 -9.71
C ALA A 39 35.39 25.67 -10.16
N ARG A 40 35.96 24.77 -9.36
CA ARG A 40 36.02 23.33 -9.64
C ARG A 40 34.99 22.51 -8.86
N TYR A 41 34.22 23.10 -7.94
CA TYR A 41 33.26 22.38 -7.10
C TYR A 41 32.15 21.70 -7.91
N ALA A 42 31.71 22.33 -8.99
CA ALA A 42 30.69 21.79 -9.90
C ALA A 42 31.05 20.39 -10.45
N LYS A 43 32.35 20.14 -10.70
CA LYS A 43 32.82 18.83 -11.20
C LYS A 43 32.60 17.72 -10.17
N LEU A 44 32.73 18.05 -8.88
CA LEU A 44 32.62 17.13 -7.75
C LEU A 44 31.19 17.16 -7.14
N GLY A 45 30.35 18.11 -7.56
CA GLY A 45 29.02 18.33 -6.97
C GLY A 45 29.05 18.83 -5.53
N VAL A 46 30.09 19.58 -5.12
CA VAL A 46 30.26 20.11 -3.75
C VAL A 46 30.11 21.65 -3.68
N GLN A 47 29.37 22.22 -4.63
CA GLN A 47 28.98 23.64 -4.65
C GLN A 47 28.10 23.94 -3.42
N GLU A 48 27.84 25.22 -3.16
CA GLU A 48 26.78 25.58 -2.21
C GLU A 48 25.43 25.08 -2.78
N PRO A 49 24.52 24.58 -1.96
CA PRO A 49 23.27 23.96 -2.42
C PRO A 49 22.36 24.93 -3.20
N ASP A 50 22.42 26.22 -2.87
CA ASP A 50 21.66 27.32 -3.48
C ASP A 50 22.32 27.87 -4.76
N ALA A 51 23.51 27.37 -5.13
CA ALA A 51 24.16 27.77 -6.36
C ALA A 51 23.41 27.22 -7.59
N GLU A 52 23.32 28.02 -8.63
CA GLU A 52 22.66 27.61 -9.89
C GLU A 52 23.30 26.32 -10.45
N GLY A 53 22.47 25.34 -10.76
CA GLY A 53 22.88 24.03 -11.26
C GLY A 53 23.59 23.14 -10.23
N SER A 54 23.51 23.47 -8.93
CA SER A 54 24.07 22.64 -7.88
C SER A 54 23.34 21.30 -7.78
N THR A 55 24.11 20.22 -7.62
CA THR A 55 23.62 18.86 -7.33
C THR A 55 24.07 18.41 -5.94
N SER A 56 24.56 19.33 -5.12
CA SER A 56 25.00 19.02 -3.76
C SER A 56 23.83 18.91 -2.78
N THR A 57 24.03 18.15 -1.74
CA THR A 57 23.10 18.09 -0.59
C THR A 57 23.78 18.61 0.66
N LEU A 58 23.20 19.62 1.31
CA LEU A 58 23.66 20.10 2.60
C LEU A 58 23.02 19.28 3.71
N VAL A 59 23.85 18.61 4.49
CA VAL A 59 23.43 17.89 5.70
C VAL A 59 23.87 18.69 6.92
N THR A 60 22.91 19.06 7.76
CA THR A 60 23.18 19.71 9.04
C THR A 60 22.69 18.84 10.17
N LEU A 61 23.60 18.42 11.06
CA LEU A 61 23.27 17.67 12.26
C LEU A 61 23.23 18.62 13.44
N LYS A 62 22.12 18.58 14.20
CA LYS A 62 21.92 19.40 15.40
C LYS A 62 21.57 18.51 16.59
N ASP A 63 21.95 18.91 17.78
CA ASP A 63 21.49 18.28 19.01
C ASP A 63 20.06 18.73 19.37
N LYS A 64 19.52 18.19 20.47
CA LYS A 64 18.18 18.53 20.96
C LYS A 64 18.02 20.01 21.37
N ALA A 65 19.10 20.70 21.64
CA ALA A 65 19.11 22.11 21.97
C ALA A 65 19.24 23.00 20.73
N GLY A 66 19.32 22.38 19.52
CA GLY A 66 19.48 23.08 18.25
C GLY A 66 20.93 23.48 17.94
N LYS A 67 21.89 23.09 18.78
CA LYS A 67 23.32 23.35 18.52
C LYS A 67 23.79 22.50 17.37
N GLU A 68 24.43 23.13 16.39
CA GLU A 68 25.03 22.45 15.24
C GLU A 68 26.20 21.58 15.70
N LEU A 69 26.13 20.28 15.36
CA LEU A 69 27.17 19.29 15.65
C LEU A 69 28.05 19.07 14.42
N ALA A 70 27.47 19.09 13.23
CA ALA A 70 28.18 18.96 11.97
C ALA A 70 27.38 19.59 10.83
N LYS A 71 28.09 20.12 9.84
CA LYS A 71 27.50 20.68 8.62
C LYS A 71 28.36 20.28 7.43
N LEU A 72 27.81 19.41 6.57
CA LEU A 72 28.55 18.77 5.50
C LEU A 72 27.83 18.96 4.16
N VAL A 73 28.55 19.41 3.16
CA VAL A 73 28.13 19.38 1.76
C VAL A 73 28.52 18.03 1.18
N VAL A 74 27.54 17.26 0.76
CA VAL A 74 27.72 15.96 0.14
C VAL A 74 27.50 16.10 -1.36
N GLY A 75 28.48 15.69 -2.13
CA GLY A 75 28.52 15.79 -3.58
C GLY A 75 28.25 14.46 -4.26
N LYS A 76 28.78 14.33 -5.48
CA LYS A 76 28.62 13.14 -6.31
C LYS A 76 29.37 11.94 -5.73
N GLN A 77 28.87 10.76 -6.01
CA GLN A 77 29.65 9.54 -5.86
C GLN A 77 30.77 9.53 -6.91
N SER A 78 31.96 9.07 -6.50
CA SER A 78 33.05 8.93 -7.46
C SER A 78 32.86 7.68 -8.31
N GLU A 79 33.30 7.77 -9.56
CA GLU A 79 33.28 6.65 -10.48
C GLU A 79 34.52 5.76 -10.29
N GLY A 80 34.31 4.45 -10.30
CA GLY A 80 35.35 3.45 -10.38
C GLY A 80 35.68 3.07 -11.82
N LYS A 81 36.41 2.00 -12.01
CA LYS A 81 36.73 1.48 -13.34
C LYS A 81 35.44 1.10 -14.09
N GLY A 82 35.30 1.59 -15.32
CA GLY A 82 34.15 1.29 -16.16
C GLY A 82 32.87 2.06 -15.84
N GLY A 83 32.96 3.18 -15.10
CA GLY A 83 31.79 4.01 -14.79
C GLY A 83 30.89 3.49 -13.68
N THR A 84 31.31 2.45 -12.95
CA THR A 84 30.55 1.93 -11.79
C THR A 84 30.80 2.81 -10.56
N PRO A 85 29.85 2.96 -9.64
CA PRO A 85 30.07 3.65 -8.37
C PRO A 85 31.24 3.02 -7.60
N SER A 86 32.20 3.86 -7.15
CA SER A 86 33.38 3.35 -6.42
C SER A 86 33.13 3.08 -4.93
N GLY A 87 31.93 3.43 -4.42
CA GLY A 87 31.64 3.39 -2.99
C GLY A 87 32.28 4.56 -2.22
N ASN A 88 32.76 5.60 -2.90
CA ASN A 88 33.31 6.81 -2.33
C ASN A 88 32.51 8.03 -2.76
N THR A 89 32.51 9.07 -1.94
CA THR A 89 31.71 10.30 -2.18
C THR A 89 32.57 11.53 -2.01
N TYR A 90 32.39 12.53 -2.88
CA TYR A 90 33.00 13.84 -2.69
C TYR A 90 32.26 14.60 -1.62
N VAL A 91 33.01 15.18 -0.68
CA VAL A 91 32.44 15.95 0.43
C VAL A 91 33.25 17.22 0.69
N ARG A 92 32.59 18.19 1.32
CA ARG A 92 33.22 19.41 1.80
C ARG A 92 32.54 19.82 3.11
N LEU A 93 33.32 20.18 4.13
CA LEU A 93 32.76 20.84 5.33
C LEU A 93 32.18 22.19 4.93
N ALA A 94 30.96 22.48 5.36
CA ALA A 94 30.34 23.76 5.03
C ALA A 94 31.13 24.92 5.66
N GLY A 95 31.40 25.94 4.87
CA GLY A 95 32.26 27.06 5.29
C GLY A 95 33.75 26.84 5.05
N GLU A 96 34.21 25.63 4.77
CA GLU A 96 35.60 25.35 4.39
C GLU A 96 35.75 25.32 2.87
N LYS A 97 36.97 25.65 2.38
CA LYS A 97 37.27 25.57 0.95
C LYS A 97 37.68 24.19 0.49
N GLN A 98 38.36 23.43 1.35
CA GLN A 98 38.91 22.14 0.98
C GLN A 98 37.81 21.09 0.80
N SER A 99 37.75 20.51 -0.40
CA SER A 99 36.92 19.32 -0.69
C SER A 99 37.74 18.05 -0.63
N TRP A 100 37.07 16.95 -0.35
CA TRP A 100 37.69 15.64 -0.12
C TRP A 100 36.98 14.56 -0.92
N LEU A 101 37.71 13.53 -1.31
CA LEU A 101 37.16 12.22 -1.58
C LEU A 101 37.12 11.45 -0.26
N ALA A 102 35.94 11.03 0.15
CA ALA A 102 35.73 10.23 1.35
C ALA A 102 35.29 8.82 0.98
N LYS A 103 35.78 7.82 1.72
CA LYS A 103 35.26 6.45 1.67
C LYS A 103 33.87 6.42 2.31
N GLY A 104 32.93 5.84 1.60
CA GLY A 104 31.53 5.76 2.02
C GLY A 104 30.61 6.42 1.00
N SER A 105 29.37 5.95 0.97
CA SER A 105 28.31 6.41 0.08
C SER A 105 27.01 6.53 0.87
N PRO A 106 26.81 7.64 1.60
CA PRO A 106 25.57 7.85 2.34
C PRO A 106 24.41 8.02 1.35
N GLU A 107 23.33 7.26 1.58
CA GLU A 107 22.10 7.43 0.82
C GLU A 107 21.32 8.62 1.39
N LEU A 108 21.23 9.70 0.62
CA LEU A 108 20.47 10.89 0.94
C LEU A 108 19.24 10.94 0.05
N LYS A 109 18.06 10.88 0.66
CA LYS A 109 16.80 10.95 -0.07
C LYS A 109 16.48 12.41 -0.39
N GLU A 110 16.20 12.68 -1.66
CA GLU A 110 15.97 14.05 -2.14
C GLU A 110 14.60 14.60 -1.77
N LYS A 111 13.57 13.72 -1.74
CA LYS A 111 12.20 14.13 -1.46
C LYS A 111 11.85 13.89 0.00
N ALA A 112 11.24 14.87 0.64
CA ALA A 112 10.73 14.77 2.00
C ALA A 112 9.83 13.53 2.20
N ALA A 113 8.95 13.26 1.23
CA ALA A 113 8.06 12.10 1.27
C ALA A 113 8.79 10.76 1.34
N ASP A 114 10.02 10.65 0.83
CA ASP A 114 10.77 9.38 0.84
C ASP A 114 11.31 9.01 2.22
N TRP A 115 11.38 9.98 3.13
CA TRP A 115 11.75 9.76 4.52
C TRP A 115 10.61 9.28 5.40
N LEU A 116 9.35 9.38 4.93
CA LEU A 116 8.17 9.03 5.72
C LEU A 116 8.10 7.53 6.02
N LYS A 117 7.55 7.18 7.17
CA LYS A 117 7.07 5.83 7.43
C LYS A 117 5.93 5.52 6.47
N LYS A 118 6.21 4.72 5.44
CA LYS A 118 5.29 4.50 4.32
C LYS A 118 4.03 3.73 4.69
N GLN A 119 4.12 2.76 5.59
CA GLN A 119 2.99 1.91 5.95
C GLN A 119 1.94 2.69 6.75
N VAL A 120 0.76 2.89 6.14
CA VAL A 120 -0.38 3.57 6.76
C VAL A 120 -1.02 2.66 7.81
N ILE A 121 -1.40 1.46 7.39
CA ILE A 121 -2.08 0.45 8.21
C ILE A 121 -1.70 -0.93 7.70
N GLU A 122 -1.78 -1.92 8.58
CA GLU A 122 -1.64 -3.32 8.23
C GLU A 122 -2.74 -4.12 8.93
N VAL A 123 -3.70 -4.58 8.15
CA VAL A 123 -4.71 -5.56 8.57
C VAL A 123 -4.61 -6.74 7.63
N LYS A 124 -4.13 -7.86 8.15
CA LYS A 124 -3.95 -9.07 7.35
C LYS A 124 -5.29 -9.53 6.76
N ARG A 125 -5.25 -9.99 5.51
CA ARG A 125 -6.41 -10.47 4.78
C ARG A 125 -7.18 -11.55 5.56
N ASP A 126 -6.48 -12.45 6.25
CA ASP A 126 -7.08 -13.54 7.04
C ASP A 126 -7.89 -13.06 8.25
N ARG A 127 -7.65 -11.85 8.75
CA ARG A 127 -8.48 -11.22 9.79
C ARG A 127 -9.76 -10.58 9.24
N VAL A 128 -9.77 -10.15 7.97
CA VAL A 128 -10.92 -9.44 7.39
C VAL A 128 -12.05 -10.42 7.15
N ARG A 129 -13.21 -10.18 7.76
CA ARG A 129 -14.46 -10.93 7.56
C ARG A 129 -15.25 -10.38 6.39
N SER A 130 -15.50 -9.08 6.37
CA SER A 130 -16.30 -8.45 5.32
C SER A 130 -15.77 -7.09 4.92
N VAL A 131 -16.04 -6.71 3.69
CA VAL A 131 -15.80 -5.36 3.16
C VAL A 131 -17.07 -4.87 2.49
N GLU A 132 -17.45 -3.64 2.81
CA GLU A 132 -18.58 -2.97 2.20
C GLU A 132 -18.11 -1.64 1.62
N VAL A 133 -18.31 -1.43 0.32
CA VAL A 133 -18.00 -0.17 -0.38
C VAL A 133 -19.32 0.50 -0.75
N ARG A 134 -19.55 1.68 -0.19
CA ARG A 134 -20.73 2.52 -0.47
C ARG A 134 -20.36 3.67 -1.38
N HIS A 135 -20.97 3.72 -2.53
CA HIS A 135 -20.80 4.79 -3.51
C HIS A 135 -21.81 5.92 -3.30
N ALA A 136 -21.47 7.12 -3.79
CA ALA A 136 -22.33 8.30 -3.67
C ALA A 136 -23.64 8.17 -4.46
N ASP A 137 -23.68 7.35 -5.51
CA ASP A 137 -24.87 7.02 -6.32
C ASP A 137 -25.81 6.00 -5.65
N GLY A 138 -25.45 5.50 -4.46
CA GLY A 138 -26.21 4.53 -3.70
C GLY A 138 -25.84 3.07 -3.99
N GLU A 139 -24.92 2.80 -4.92
CA GLU A 139 -24.41 1.43 -5.13
C GLU A 139 -23.67 0.96 -3.89
N VAL A 140 -23.91 -0.29 -3.49
CA VAL A 140 -23.22 -0.96 -2.39
C VAL A 140 -22.59 -2.24 -2.92
N VAL A 141 -21.28 -2.33 -2.82
CA VAL A 141 -20.53 -3.58 -3.10
C VAL A 141 -20.19 -4.22 -1.76
N HIS A 142 -20.69 -5.44 -1.55
CA HIS A 142 -20.47 -6.18 -0.32
C HIS A 142 -19.80 -7.52 -0.60
N VAL A 143 -18.68 -7.78 0.06
CA VAL A 143 -17.98 -9.06 0.04
C VAL A 143 -17.80 -9.57 1.46
N GLU A 144 -18.02 -10.87 1.66
CA GLU A 144 -17.92 -11.50 2.97
C GLU A 144 -17.34 -12.92 2.84
N ARG A 145 -16.79 -13.43 3.92
CA ARG A 145 -16.42 -14.84 4.05
C ARG A 145 -16.82 -15.39 5.43
N GLY A 146 -17.13 -16.66 5.47
CA GLY A 146 -17.71 -17.32 6.66
C GLY A 146 -16.70 -17.56 7.78
N ALA A 147 -15.46 -17.90 7.45
CA ALA A 147 -14.44 -18.24 8.44
C ALA A 147 -13.05 -17.69 8.06
N PRO A 148 -12.14 -17.48 9.03
CA PRO A 148 -10.77 -17.02 8.78
C PRO A 148 -9.98 -17.90 7.81
N LYS A 149 -10.23 -19.21 7.82
CA LYS A 149 -9.59 -20.20 6.94
C LYS A 149 -10.10 -20.18 5.50
N ASP A 150 -11.23 -19.53 5.23
CA ASP A 150 -11.79 -19.46 3.89
C ASP A 150 -10.91 -18.56 3.04
N THR A 151 -10.46 -19.08 1.91
CA THR A 151 -9.59 -18.33 0.99
C THR A 151 -10.32 -17.31 0.13
N ASN A 152 -11.62 -17.54 -0.12
CA ASN A 152 -12.40 -16.71 -1.03
C ASN A 152 -13.41 -15.86 -0.26
N PHE A 153 -13.60 -14.64 -0.76
CA PHE A 153 -14.73 -13.81 -0.39
C PHE A 153 -15.88 -14.06 -1.36
N GLU A 154 -17.08 -14.12 -0.85
CA GLU A 154 -18.30 -14.17 -1.63
C GLU A 154 -18.81 -12.75 -1.90
N LEU A 155 -19.14 -12.48 -3.15
CA LEU A 155 -19.72 -11.19 -3.57
C LEU A 155 -21.25 -11.30 -3.50
N SER A 156 -21.87 -10.37 -2.80
CA SER A 156 -23.34 -10.28 -2.71
C SER A 156 -23.93 -9.55 -3.92
N GLY A 157 -25.18 -9.88 -4.27
CA GLY A 157 -25.94 -9.12 -5.25
C GLY A 157 -25.50 -9.31 -6.73
N ILE A 158 -24.95 -10.49 -7.07
CA ILE A 158 -24.62 -10.79 -8.47
C ILE A 158 -25.91 -10.91 -9.28
N PRO A 159 -26.11 -10.09 -10.34
CA PRO A 159 -27.30 -10.16 -11.18
C PRO A 159 -27.41 -11.48 -11.93
N GLU A 160 -28.63 -11.88 -12.26
CA GLU A 160 -28.87 -13.06 -13.09
C GLU A 160 -28.16 -12.97 -14.43
N GLY A 161 -27.53 -14.03 -14.86
CA GLY A 161 -26.76 -14.08 -16.12
C GLY A 161 -25.34 -13.48 -16.02
N GLN A 162 -24.90 -13.08 -14.85
CA GLN A 162 -23.53 -12.61 -14.59
C GLN A 162 -22.79 -13.54 -13.63
N GLU A 163 -21.48 -13.49 -13.70
CA GLU A 163 -20.57 -14.20 -12.79
C GLU A 163 -19.34 -13.34 -12.47
N LEU A 164 -18.55 -13.73 -11.49
CA LEU A 164 -17.29 -13.05 -11.20
C LEU A 164 -16.37 -13.04 -12.42
N SER A 165 -15.76 -11.90 -12.71
CA SER A 165 -14.80 -11.77 -13.82
C SER A 165 -13.63 -12.76 -13.70
N TYR A 166 -13.19 -13.01 -12.45
CA TYR A 166 -12.27 -14.09 -12.06
C TYR A 166 -12.50 -14.44 -10.58
N PRO A 167 -12.18 -15.68 -10.15
CA PRO A 167 -12.56 -16.18 -8.81
C PRO A 167 -12.04 -15.36 -7.63
N SER A 168 -10.87 -14.72 -7.77
CA SER A 168 -10.25 -13.96 -6.69
C SER A 168 -10.57 -12.45 -6.72
N VAL A 169 -11.44 -11.96 -7.61
CA VAL A 169 -11.74 -10.53 -7.74
C VAL A 169 -12.29 -9.92 -6.45
N ALA A 170 -13.15 -10.64 -5.73
CA ALA A 170 -13.68 -10.23 -4.44
C ALA A 170 -12.58 -10.17 -3.36
N GLY A 171 -11.60 -11.05 -3.43
CA GLY A 171 -10.48 -11.10 -2.50
C GLY A 171 -9.56 -9.87 -2.54
N SER A 172 -9.54 -9.12 -3.64
CA SER A 172 -8.75 -7.89 -3.73
C SER A 172 -9.23 -6.81 -2.76
N LEU A 173 -10.54 -6.74 -2.50
CA LEU A 173 -11.11 -5.84 -1.50
C LEU A 173 -10.66 -6.25 -0.10
N GLY A 174 -10.70 -7.54 0.24
CA GLY A 174 -10.27 -8.06 1.54
C GLY A 174 -8.79 -7.84 1.84
N SER A 175 -7.94 -7.68 0.81
CA SER A 175 -6.51 -7.43 0.95
C SER A 175 -6.12 -5.94 0.93
N ALA A 176 -7.08 -5.03 0.76
CA ALA A 176 -6.80 -3.61 0.54
C ALA A 176 -6.00 -2.95 1.67
N LEU A 177 -6.11 -3.45 2.90
CA LEU A 177 -5.43 -2.91 4.09
C LEU A 177 -4.15 -3.68 4.46
N GLU A 178 -3.78 -4.75 3.76
CA GLU A 178 -2.67 -5.62 4.17
C GLU A 178 -1.30 -4.95 3.95
N TYR A 179 -1.14 -4.25 2.82
CA TYR A 179 0.14 -3.57 2.45
C TYR A 179 -0.12 -2.14 2.00
N LEU A 180 -0.97 -1.41 2.73
CA LEU A 180 -1.32 -0.07 2.34
C LEU A 180 -0.22 0.92 2.70
N ASN A 181 0.45 1.42 1.67
CA ASN A 181 1.47 2.43 1.78
C ASN A 181 0.96 3.80 1.28
N LEU A 182 1.55 4.87 1.81
CA LEU A 182 1.32 6.22 1.34
C LEU A 182 2.36 6.63 0.28
N GLU A 183 1.99 7.55 -0.58
CA GLU A 183 2.91 8.36 -1.38
C GLU A 183 3.29 9.62 -0.63
N ASP A 184 2.30 10.28 -0.04
CA ASP A 184 2.45 11.51 0.72
C ASP A 184 1.39 11.60 1.84
N VAL A 185 1.54 12.58 2.74
CA VAL A 185 0.66 12.80 3.88
C VAL A 185 0.42 14.29 4.11
N LEU A 186 -0.79 14.62 4.55
CA LEU A 186 -1.21 15.96 4.94
C LEU A 186 -1.93 15.89 6.29
N PRO A 187 -1.91 16.97 7.11
CA PRO A 187 -2.80 17.10 8.26
C PRO A 187 -4.27 16.96 7.86
N ALA A 188 -5.08 16.40 8.76
CA ALA A 188 -6.48 16.09 8.47
C ALA A 188 -7.32 17.33 8.09
N ASP A 189 -6.97 18.50 8.59
CA ASP A 189 -7.63 19.78 8.32
C ASP A 189 -7.30 20.39 6.96
N LYS A 190 -6.33 19.84 6.22
CA LYS A 190 -5.90 20.36 4.91
C LYS A 190 -6.69 19.81 3.73
N VAL A 191 -7.50 18.79 3.93
CA VAL A 191 -8.33 18.20 2.87
C VAL A 191 -9.79 18.14 3.35
N ASP A 192 -10.65 18.89 2.69
CA ASP A 192 -12.08 18.88 3.00
C ASP A 192 -12.80 17.72 2.31
N PHE A 193 -13.34 16.80 3.09
CA PHE A 193 -14.15 15.67 2.63
C PHE A 193 -15.66 15.95 2.64
N SER A 194 -16.10 17.16 2.98
CA SER A 194 -17.53 17.50 2.96
C SER A 194 -18.07 17.62 1.54
N GLN A 195 -17.19 17.90 0.57
CA GLN A 195 -17.56 18.03 -0.84
C GLN A 195 -16.65 17.16 -1.72
N GLY A 196 -17.28 16.48 -2.68
CA GLY A 196 -16.55 15.63 -3.63
C GLY A 196 -15.87 14.42 -2.99
N ALA A 197 -16.37 13.97 -1.84
CA ALA A 197 -15.93 12.71 -1.27
C ALA A 197 -16.31 11.57 -2.20
N GLY A 198 -15.36 10.65 -2.38
CA GLY A 198 -15.57 9.40 -3.07
C GLY A 198 -16.26 8.35 -2.19
N PRO A 199 -16.21 7.08 -2.57
CA PRO A 199 -16.80 5.98 -1.81
C PRO A 199 -16.26 5.90 -0.38
N THR A 200 -17.11 5.35 0.49
CA THR A 200 -16.74 4.95 1.84
C THR A 200 -16.66 3.43 1.90
N SER A 201 -15.52 2.91 2.34
CA SER A 201 -15.29 1.47 2.49
C SER A 201 -15.20 1.10 3.96
N GLU A 202 -15.99 0.14 4.41
CA GLU A 202 -15.94 -0.41 5.76
C GLU A 202 -15.37 -1.83 5.74
N PHE A 203 -14.31 -2.03 6.51
CA PHE A 203 -13.67 -3.32 6.72
C PHE A 203 -14.00 -3.81 8.11
N ARG A 204 -14.56 -5.00 8.24
CA ARG A 204 -14.82 -5.66 9.52
C ARG A 204 -14.01 -6.92 9.63
N THR A 205 -13.36 -7.12 10.76
CA THR A 205 -12.59 -8.34 11.06
C THR A 205 -13.38 -9.32 11.89
N PHE A 206 -12.95 -10.57 11.91
CA PHE A 206 -13.58 -11.61 12.75
C PHE A 206 -13.46 -11.34 14.24
N ASP A 207 -12.43 -10.60 14.65
CA ASP A 207 -12.15 -10.26 16.05
C ASP A 207 -12.71 -8.90 16.48
N GLY A 208 -13.45 -8.20 15.59
CA GLY A 208 -14.18 -6.98 15.92
C GLY A 208 -13.46 -5.67 15.64
N LEU A 209 -12.31 -5.68 14.97
CA LEU A 209 -11.73 -4.43 14.46
C LEU A 209 -12.54 -3.95 13.25
N LYS A 210 -12.97 -2.68 13.29
CA LYS A 210 -13.65 -2.00 12.19
C LYS A 210 -12.77 -0.86 11.70
N ILE A 211 -12.50 -0.83 10.40
CA ILE A 211 -11.78 0.27 9.74
C ILE A 211 -12.72 0.88 8.70
N THR A 212 -12.92 2.19 8.79
CA THR A 212 -13.64 2.96 7.78
C THR A 212 -12.65 3.78 6.98
N VAL A 213 -12.72 3.70 5.67
CA VAL A 213 -11.87 4.44 4.74
C VAL A 213 -12.76 5.28 3.85
N GLN A 214 -12.55 6.58 3.85
CA GLN A 214 -13.20 7.48 2.89
C GLN A 214 -12.16 8.02 1.94
N THR A 215 -12.43 7.94 0.64
CA THR A 215 -11.53 8.44 -0.39
C THR A 215 -12.01 9.78 -0.95
N LYS A 216 -11.08 10.55 -1.52
CA LYS A 216 -11.36 11.76 -2.27
C LYS A 216 -10.35 11.90 -3.39
N GLU A 217 -10.82 12.19 -4.59
CA GLU A 217 -9.99 12.46 -5.74
C GLU A 217 -9.80 13.97 -5.94
N ASP A 218 -8.57 14.36 -6.26
CA ASP A 218 -8.21 15.72 -6.66
C ASP A 218 -7.18 15.61 -7.80
N GLY A 219 -7.66 15.76 -9.02
CA GLY A 219 -6.89 15.50 -10.23
C GLY A 219 -6.41 14.04 -10.28
N GLU A 220 -5.11 13.85 -10.40
CA GLU A 220 -4.49 12.50 -10.43
C GLU A 220 -4.26 11.91 -9.04
N LYS A 221 -4.44 12.70 -7.98
CA LYS A 221 -4.19 12.28 -6.61
C LYS A 221 -5.42 11.66 -5.99
N CYS A 222 -5.21 10.60 -5.22
CA CYS A 222 -6.24 10.00 -4.39
C CYS A 222 -5.87 10.17 -2.91
N TYR A 223 -6.71 10.86 -2.19
CA TYR A 223 -6.59 11.04 -0.76
C TYR A 223 -7.51 10.06 -0.03
N ALA A 224 -7.03 9.53 1.09
CA ALA A 224 -7.80 8.65 1.96
C ALA A 224 -7.70 9.11 3.42
N ARG A 225 -8.82 9.12 4.13
CA ARG A 225 -8.87 9.24 5.58
C ARG A 225 -9.38 7.96 6.20
N PHE A 226 -8.93 7.68 7.41
CA PHE A 226 -9.19 6.42 8.10
C PHE A 226 -9.78 6.68 9.47
N GLU A 227 -10.74 5.86 9.83
CA GLU A 227 -11.27 5.77 11.18
C GLU A 227 -11.18 4.32 11.65
N ALA A 228 -10.85 4.12 12.90
CA ALA A 228 -10.74 2.79 13.51
C ALA A 228 -11.64 2.72 14.75
N ALA A 229 -12.40 1.66 14.88
CA ALA A 229 -13.27 1.40 16.00
C ALA A 229 -13.28 -0.10 16.34
N TYR A 230 -13.69 -0.43 17.56
CA TYR A 230 -14.04 -1.78 17.94
C TYR A 230 -15.55 -1.94 17.86
N GLU A 231 -16.00 -2.97 17.16
CA GLU A 231 -17.39 -3.38 17.08
C GLU A 231 -17.45 -4.88 17.43
N ALA A 232 -18.10 -5.21 18.54
CA ALA A 232 -18.16 -6.60 18.96
C ALA A 232 -18.70 -7.48 17.82
N PRO A 233 -18.00 -8.56 17.45
CA PRO A 233 -18.48 -9.45 16.41
C PRO A 233 -19.89 -9.90 16.73
N ALA A 234 -20.80 -9.83 15.75
CA ALA A 234 -22.10 -10.47 15.90
C ALA A 234 -21.86 -11.94 16.28
N GLN A 235 -22.39 -12.37 17.40
CA GLN A 235 -22.33 -13.77 17.77
C GLN A 235 -23.03 -14.57 16.66
N VAL A 236 -22.24 -15.15 15.77
CA VAL A 236 -22.75 -16.21 14.90
C VAL A 236 -23.06 -17.35 15.89
N GLY A 237 -24.32 -17.52 16.20
CA GLY A 237 -24.75 -18.68 16.97
C GLY A 237 -24.15 -19.94 16.32
N PRO A 238 -23.81 -20.96 17.09
CA PRO A 238 -23.33 -22.21 16.51
C PRO A 238 -24.32 -22.63 15.41
N PRO A 239 -23.82 -23.09 14.24
CA PRO A 239 -24.69 -23.57 13.18
C PRO A 239 -25.66 -24.60 13.82
N ALA A 240 -26.94 -24.46 13.49
CA ALA A 240 -27.94 -25.41 13.99
C ALA A 240 -27.43 -26.84 13.72
N PRO A 241 -27.40 -27.73 14.72
CA PRO A 241 -26.93 -29.09 14.52
C PRO A 241 -27.74 -29.71 13.36
N PRO A 242 -27.08 -30.39 12.41
CA PRO A 242 -27.82 -31.14 11.39
C PRO A 242 -28.81 -32.09 12.07
N PRO A 243 -29.95 -32.38 11.45
CA PRO A 243 -30.89 -33.33 12.00
C PRO A 243 -30.15 -34.62 12.34
N ALA A 244 -30.26 -35.06 13.59
CA ALA A 244 -29.54 -36.22 14.09
C ALA A 244 -29.96 -37.47 13.29
N GLU A 245 -29.04 -38.01 12.50
CA GLU A 245 -29.13 -39.39 12.06
C GLU A 245 -28.82 -40.31 13.27
N PRO A 246 -29.61 -41.32 13.56
CA PRO A 246 -29.38 -42.20 14.68
C PRO A 246 -28.22 -43.15 14.36
N GLY A 247 -27.05 -42.91 14.98
CA GLY A 247 -26.00 -43.91 15.06
C GLY A 247 -24.62 -43.48 14.56
N ALA A 248 -23.93 -42.59 15.29
CA ALA A 248 -22.47 -42.55 15.29
C ALA A 248 -21.99 -41.98 16.63
N ASP A 249 -21.52 -42.86 17.48
CA ASP A 249 -20.76 -42.56 18.67
C ASP A 249 -19.39 -42.01 18.27
N GLY A 250 -19.06 -40.79 18.71
CA GLY A 250 -17.77 -40.16 18.40
C GLY A 250 -17.85 -38.65 18.33
N THR A 251 -18.49 -38.00 19.31
CA THR A 251 -18.47 -36.54 19.44
C THR A 251 -17.08 -36.04 19.80
N LYS A 252 -16.34 -35.59 18.78
CA LYS A 252 -15.19 -34.71 19.00
C LYS A 252 -15.74 -33.39 19.57
N PRO A 253 -15.22 -32.89 20.71
CA PRO A 253 -15.64 -31.59 21.24
C PRO A 253 -15.49 -30.50 20.15
N PRO A 254 -16.34 -29.46 20.15
CA PRO A 254 -16.17 -28.35 19.23
C PRO A 254 -14.74 -27.79 19.38
N GLU A 255 -14.02 -27.73 18.30
CA GLU A 255 -12.69 -27.17 18.24
C GLU A 255 -12.74 -25.76 18.84
N ALA A 256 -11.86 -25.51 19.83
CA ALA A 256 -11.70 -24.17 20.41
C ALA A 256 -11.47 -23.14 19.32
N PRO A 257 -11.94 -21.88 19.49
CA PRO A 257 -11.70 -20.83 18.50
C PRO A 257 -10.22 -20.74 18.17
N ASP A 258 -9.94 -20.70 16.87
CA ASP A 258 -8.61 -20.72 16.28
C ASP A 258 -7.69 -19.74 17.01
N ALA A 259 -6.49 -20.17 17.37
CA ALA A 259 -5.50 -19.44 18.19
C ALA A 259 -4.99 -18.11 17.57
N ALA A 260 -5.56 -17.71 16.42
CA ALA A 260 -5.21 -16.49 15.68
C ALA A 260 -6.10 -15.28 16.02
N GLN A 261 -7.20 -15.43 16.79
CA GLN A 261 -8.06 -14.29 17.12
C GLN A 261 -7.57 -13.57 18.37
N LYS A 262 -7.35 -12.26 18.26
CA LYS A 262 -6.99 -11.41 19.41
C LYS A 262 -8.17 -11.35 20.39
N LYS A 263 -7.84 -11.16 21.67
CA LYS A 263 -8.87 -10.94 22.70
C LYS A 263 -9.58 -9.60 22.48
N PRO A 264 -10.85 -9.46 22.84
CA PRO A 264 -11.61 -8.21 22.67
C PRO A 264 -10.90 -6.99 23.23
N GLU A 265 -10.26 -7.07 24.40
CA GLU A 265 -9.54 -6.00 25.05
C GLU A 265 -8.31 -5.57 24.22
N GLU A 266 -7.61 -6.52 23.61
CA GLU A 266 -6.46 -6.26 22.74
C GLU A 266 -6.90 -5.54 21.44
N VAL A 267 -8.06 -5.94 20.88
CA VAL A 267 -8.62 -5.32 19.68
C VAL A 267 -9.16 -3.92 19.98
N GLN A 268 -9.80 -3.71 21.15
CA GLN A 268 -10.23 -2.39 21.59
C GLN A 268 -9.04 -1.43 21.72
N LYS A 269 -7.96 -1.92 22.33
CA LYS A 269 -6.72 -1.13 22.44
C LYS A 269 -6.13 -0.85 21.05
N GLU A 270 -6.05 -1.84 20.19
CA GLU A 270 -5.57 -1.68 18.81
C GLU A 270 -6.40 -0.65 18.04
N ALA A 271 -7.73 -0.71 18.13
CA ALA A 271 -8.64 0.24 17.50
C ALA A 271 -8.40 1.67 18.01
N SER A 272 -8.26 1.83 19.33
CA SER A 272 -7.98 3.13 19.94
C SER A 272 -6.63 3.71 19.51
N ASP A 273 -5.57 2.89 19.51
CA ASP A 273 -4.22 3.27 19.09
C ASP A 273 -4.21 3.65 17.59
N LEU A 274 -4.90 2.87 16.75
CA LEU A 274 -5.07 3.16 15.32
C LEU A 274 -5.84 4.47 15.11
N GLN A 275 -6.97 4.67 15.80
CA GLN A 275 -7.78 5.89 15.72
C GLN A 275 -6.94 7.12 16.09
N ALA A 276 -6.23 7.07 17.21
CA ALA A 276 -5.41 8.19 17.68
C ALA A 276 -4.28 8.55 16.69
N ARG A 277 -3.77 7.57 15.96
CA ARG A 277 -2.72 7.75 14.96
C ARG A 277 -3.26 8.20 13.62
N LEU A 278 -4.31 7.55 13.11
CA LEU A 278 -4.80 7.74 11.75
C LEU A 278 -5.65 9.01 11.60
N SER A 279 -6.43 9.40 12.62
CA SER A 279 -7.36 10.53 12.55
C SER A 279 -6.69 11.90 12.38
N LYS A 280 -5.41 12.00 12.65
CA LYS A 280 -4.63 13.24 12.53
C LYS A 280 -4.27 13.58 11.08
N TRP A 281 -4.41 12.62 10.17
CA TRP A 281 -3.81 12.67 8.85
C TRP A 281 -4.78 12.31 7.74
N VAL A 282 -4.49 12.85 6.58
CA VAL A 282 -5.02 12.40 5.29
C VAL A 282 -3.86 11.90 4.48
N TYR A 283 -4.01 10.73 3.90
CA TYR A 283 -2.96 10.01 3.20
C TYR A 283 -3.18 10.08 1.68
N GLN A 284 -2.20 10.53 0.94
CA GLN A 284 -2.18 10.31 -0.50
C GLN A 284 -1.79 8.87 -0.75
N ILE A 285 -2.69 8.10 -1.33
CA ILE A 285 -2.47 6.68 -1.66
C ILE A 285 -2.16 6.51 -3.14
N PRO A 286 -1.33 5.50 -3.50
CA PRO A 286 -1.03 5.20 -4.89
C PRO A 286 -2.28 4.85 -5.71
N ALA A 287 -2.25 5.20 -6.99
CA ALA A 287 -3.37 4.94 -7.92
C ALA A 287 -3.77 3.46 -8.00
N TYR A 288 -2.81 2.53 -7.89
CA TYR A 288 -3.11 1.09 -7.90
C TYR A 288 -3.87 0.63 -6.65
N ASN A 289 -3.71 1.31 -5.50
CA ASN A 289 -4.47 1.00 -4.28
C ASN A 289 -5.87 1.61 -4.30
N LYS A 290 -6.07 2.73 -5.01
CA LYS A 290 -7.36 3.40 -5.15
C LYS A 290 -8.46 2.42 -5.58
N ALA A 291 -8.19 1.60 -6.60
CA ALA A 291 -9.15 0.64 -7.14
C ALA A 291 -9.72 -0.32 -6.07
N ASN A 292 -8.99 -0.60 -4.99
CA ASN A 292 -9.45 -1.48 -3.92
C ASN A 292 -10.48 -0.80 -2.98
N PHE A 293 -10.62 0.53 -3.05
CA PHE A 293 -11.58 1.31 -2.26
C PHE A 293 -12.72 1.91 -3.09
N THR A 294 -12.62 1.85 -4.42
CA THR A 294 -13.57 2.53 -5.32
C THR A 294 -14.21 1.60 -6.35
N LYS A 295 -14.06 0.30 -6.18
CA LYS A 295 -14.53 -0.71 -7.15
C LYS A 295 -16.04 -0.78 -7.18
N HIS A 296 -16.62 -0.69 -8.37
CA HIS A 296 -18.04 -0.91 -8.62
C HIS A 296 -18.35 -2.37 -8.86
N LEU A 297 -19.60 -2.76 -8.67
CA LEU A 297 -20.07 -4.14 -8.91
C LEU A 297 -19.78 -4.58 -10.36
N LYS A 298 -20.03 -3.70 -11.33
CA LYS A 298 -19.75 -3.94 -12.76
C LYS A 298 -18.29 -4.29 -13.06
N ASP A 299 -17.33 -3.76 -12.27
CA ASP A 299 -15.89 -3.98 -12.46
C ASP A 299 -15.46 -5.38 -11.99
N MET A 300 -16.33 -6.05 -11.25
CA MET A 300 -16.10 -7.38 -10.69
C MET A 300 -16.80 -8.49 -11.44
N LEU A 301 -17.67 -8.15 -12.38
CA LEU A 301 -18.56 -9.09 -13.05
C LEU A 301 -18.26 -9.17 -14.56
N LYS A 302 -18.65 -10.31 -15.14
CA LYS A 302 -18.71 -10.56 -16.58
C LYS A 302 -19.98 -11.36 -16.90
N ALA A 303 -20.39 -11.36 -18.17
CA ALA A 303 -21.49 -12.20 -18.63
C ALA A 303 -21.13 -13.68 -18.42
N LYS A 304 -22.07 -14.45 -17.89
CA LYS A 304 -21.92 -15.90 -17.74
C LYS A 304 -21.83 -16.56 -19.10
N THR A 305 -20.77 -17.28 -19.35
CA THR A 305 -20.62 -18.04 -20.60
C THR A 305 -21.67 -19.17 -20.62
N PRO A 306 -22.52 -19.27 -21.68
CA PRO A 306 -23.42 -20.40 -21.80
C PRO A 306 -22.63 -21.71 -21.73
N PRO A 307 -23.19 -22.76 -21.12
CA PRO A 307 -22.54 -24.07 -21.14
C PRO A 307 -22.31 -24.50 -22.60
N ALA A 308 -21.09 -24.99 -22.87
CA ALA A 308 -20.81 -25.54 -24.20
C ALA A 308 -21.86 -26.62 -24.55
N PRO A 309 -22.40 -26.65 -25.78
CA PRO A 309 -23.33 -27.70 -26.17
C PRO A 309 -22.68 -29.06 -25.91
N PRO A 310 -23.47 -30.07 -25.48
CA PRO A 310 -22.93 -31.39 -25.20
C PRO A 310 -22.24 -31.95 -26.47
N PRO A 311 -21.09 -32.63 -26.32
CA PRO A 311 -20.41 -33.24 -27.44
C PRO A 311 -21.27 -34.39 -27.94
N GLY A 312 -21.92 -34.23 -29.13
CA GLY A 312 -22.63 -35.30 -29.76
C GLY A 312 -23.97 -34.94 -30.39
N GLU A 313 -23.98 -34.14 -31.39
CA GLU A 313 -24.94 -34.31 -32.49
C GLU A 313 -24.22 -33.90 -33.80
N VAL A 314 -23.49 -34.89 -34.32
CA VAL A 314 -22.95 -34.82 -35.69
C VAL A 314 -24.15 -35.04 -36.60
N THR A 315 -24.73 -33.98 -37.12
CA THR A 315 -25.64 -34.08 -38.24
C THR A 315 -24.88 -34.72 -39.43
N PRO A 316 -25.35 -35.85 -39.98
CA PRO A 316 -24.70 -36.44 -41.14
C PRO A 316 -24.80 -35.48 -42.33
N PRO A 317 -23.80 -35.44 -43.23
CA PRO A 317 -23.83 -34.57 -44.39
C PRO A 317 -24.99 -34.99 -45.30
N ALA A 318 -25.78 -34.00 -45.75
CA ALA A 318 -26.83 -34.19 -46.73
C ALA A 318 -26.24 -34.78 -47.99
N GLU A 319 -26.70 -36.00 -48.32
CA GLU A 319 -26.41 -36.70 -49.55
C GLU A 319 -26.98 -35.92 -50.75
N GLY A 320 -26.16 -35.69 -51.76
CA GLY A 320 -26.52 -35.81 -53.16
C GLY A 320 -27.25 -34.65 -53.82
N GLN A 321 -26.50 -33.72 -54.37
CA GLN A 321 -26.89 -33.18 -55.68
C GLN A 321 -25.78 -33.45 -56.75
N LYS A 322 -26.08 -34.39 -57.67
CA LYS A 322 -25.29 -34.73 -58.78
C LYS A 322 -25.28 -33.58 -59.80
N PRO A 323 -24.15 -33.19 -60.36
CA PRO A 323 -24.14 -32.20 -61.45
C PRO A 323 -24.71 -32.78 -62.71
N ALA A 324 -25.62 -32.05 -63.39
CA ALA A 324 -26.13 -32.35 -64.65
C ALA A 324 -25.07 -32.14 -65.75
N ASP A 325 -25.00 -33.13 -66.67
CA ASP A 325 -24.20 -33.10 -67.86
C ASP A 325 -24.46 -31.87 -68.74
N GLU A 326 -23.42 -31.17 -69.10
CA GLU A 326 -23.40 -30.20 -70.19
C GLU A 326 -22.58 -30.80 -71.35
N LYS A 327 -23.27 -31.12 -72.45
CA LYS A 327 -22.70 -31.58 -73.72
C LYS A 327 -22.14 -30.41 -74.53
N PRO A 328 -21.12 -30.66 -75.34
CA PRO A 328 -20.40 -29.62 -76.09
C PRO A 328 -21.10 -29.25 -77.42
N HIS A 329 -20.92 -27.98 -77.76
CA HIS A 329 -20.86 -27.50 -79.16
C HIS A 329 -19.72 -26.46 -79.28
#